data_2508fef3181b1f3436d160bf6be8ff77
#
_entry.id   2508fef3181b1f3436d160bf6be8ff77
#
_cell.length_a   1.000
_cell.length_b   1.000
_cell.length_c   1.000
_cell.angle_alpha   90.00
_cell.angle_beta   90.00
_cell.angle_gamma   90.00
#
_symmetry.space_group_name_H-M   'P 1'
#
loop_
_entity.id
_entity.type
_entity.pdbx_description
1 polymer ?
#
loop_
_entity_poly.entity_id
_entity_poly.type
_entity_poly.pdbx_seq_one_letter_code
_entity_poly.pdbx_strand_id
1 'polypeptide(L)'
;KFGLYEDLTVRENMELYARMHGVYGQDREKRFRSLLAMTSLERFTTRLAGKLSGGMKQKLGLCCSLVSSPPLILLDEPTVGVDPLSRRELWSILKQFSGEEGVGVLVSTSYMDESAYCNRTLIMYEGRLLMDAPPADVVARAEGMCVTVRTPEGLHARQFQSRLAAVPGIINATPQGNTVRIIVPHGHPARKKLEEYHPAPAQPDFSDGFMTLLAD
;
A
#
# COMPACT_ATOMS: atom_id res chain seq x y z
N LYS A 1 -10.45 -10.83 12.99
CA LYS A 1 -9.38 -10.15 12.27
C LYS A 1 -8.70 -11.19 11.41
N PHE A 2 -8.55 -11.34 10.24
CA PHE A 2 -8.02 -12.36 9.32
C PHE A 2 -8.97 -13.50 8.93
N GLY A 3 -10.17 -13.62 9.50
CA GLY A 3 -11.07 -14.73 9.23
C GLY A 3 -10.54 -16.13 9.61
N LEU A 4 -9.49 -16.19 10.43
CA LEU A 4 -8.84 -17.44 10.85
C LEU A 4 -9.37 -17.94 12.18
N TYR A 5 -9.42 -19.25 12.31
CA TYR A 5 -9.69 -19.94 13.58
C TYR A 5 -8.36 -20.16 14.31
N GLU A 6 -8.13 -19.44 15.39
CA GLU A 6 -6.84 -19.41 16.09
C GLU A 6 -6.50 -20.75 16.78
N ASP A 7 -7.52 -21.51 17.15
CA ASP A 7 -7.40 -22.84 17.78
C ASP A 7 -7.17 -23.97 16.77
N LEU A 8 -7.26 -23.67 15.48
CA LEU A 8 -6.93 -24.60 14.41
C LEU A 8 -5.50 -24.36 13.91
N THR A 9 -4.87 -25.45 13.46
CA THR A 9 -3.56 -25.37 12.79
C THR A 9 -3.67 -24.67 11.43
N VAL A 10 -2.52 -24.32 10.84
CA VAL A 10 -2.44 -23.80 9.46
C VAL A 10 -3.18 -24.72 8.50
N ARG A 11 -2.91 -26.05 8.58
CA ARG A 11 -3.53 -27.03 7.69
C ARG A 11 -5.04 -27.14 7.92
N GLU A 12 -5.48 -27.21 9.17
CA GLU A 12 -6.92 -27.31 9.50
C GLU A 12 -7.71 -26.08 9.07
N ASN A 13 -7.14 -24.86 9.18
CA ASN A 13 -7.74 -23.65 8.63
C ASN A 13 -7.93 -23.82 7.11
N MET A 14 -6.89 -24.18 6.37
CA MET A 14 -6.98 -24.39 4.91
C MET A 14 -7.99 -25.50 4.54
N GLU A 15 -8.06 -26.59 5.31
CA GLU A 15 -9.03 -27.66 5.09
C GLU A 15 -10.47 -27.21 5.32
N LEU A 16 -10.70 -26.39 6.33
CA LEU A 16 -12.02 -25.82 6.59
C LEU A 16 -12.49 -24.96 5.41
N TYR A 17 -11.65 -24.03 4.94
CA TYR A 17 -11.99 -23.20 3.78
C TYR A 17 -12.14 -24.03 2.49
N ALA A 18 -11.29 -25.04 2.28
CA ALA A 18 -11.43 -25.95 1.14
C ALA A 18 -12.79 -26.66 1.14
N ARG A 19 -13.22 -27.19 2.30
CA ARG A 19 -14.54 -27.82 2.45
C ARG A 19 -15.69 -26.86 2.19
N MET A 20 -15.61 -25.64 2.71
CA MET A 20 -16.63 -24.60 2.50
C MET A 20 -16.80 -24.26 1.01
N HIS A 21 -15.72 -24.34 0.24
CA HIS A 21 -15.72 -24.05 -1.20
C HIS A 21 -15.82 -25.31 -2.09
N GLY A 22 -16.04 -26.50 -1.52
CA GLY A 22 -16.21 -27.73 -2.31
C GLY A 22 -14.92 -28.28 -2.94
N VAL A 23 -13.75 -27.91 -2.42
CA VAL A 23 -12.44 -28.37 -2.92
C VAL A 23 -12.02 -29.62 -2.15
N TYR A 24 -11.92 -30.74 -2.83
CA TYR A 24 -11.64 -32.07 -2.22
C TYR A 24 -10.58 -32.87 -2.98
N GLY A 25 -10.14 -33.96 -2.39
CA GLY A 25 -9.32 -34.98 -3.04
C GLY A 25 -7.92 -34.53 -3.43
N GLN A 26 -7.45 -35.00 -4.58
CA GLN A 26 -6.09 -34.72 -5.06
C GLN A 26 -5.88 -33.27 -5.45
N ASP A 27 -6.90 -32.59 -5.97
CA ASP A 27 -6.82 -31.19 -6.38
C ASP A 27 -6.61 -30.27 -5.17
N ARG A 28 -7.28 -30.57 -4.04
CA ARG A 28 -7.03 -29.91 -2.76
C ARG A 28 -5.57 -30.04 -2.33
N GLU A 29 -5.00 -31.26 -2.37
CA GLU A 29 -3.63 -31.50 -1.93
C GLU A 29 -2.60 -30.81 -2.85
N LYS A 30 -2.84 -30.76 -4.15
CA LYS A 30 -2.00 -30.01 -5.09
C LYS A 30 -2.06 -28.51 -4.78
N ARG A 31 -3.29 -28.00 -4.57
CA ARG A 31 -3.51 -26.58 -4.25
C ARG A 31 -2.84 -26.18 -2.94
N PHE A 32 -2.98 -26.99 -1.90
CA PHE A 32 -2.32 -26.75 -0.61
C PHE A 32 -0.82 -26.65 -0.74
N ARG A 33 -0.19 -27.59 -1.46
CA ARG A 33 1.26 -27.56 -1.68
C ARG A 33 1.70 -26.27 -2.38
N SER A 34 1.01 -25.89 -3.43
CA SER A 34 1.31 -24.65 -4.16
C SER A 34 1.19 -23.42 -3.25
N LEU A 35 0.07 -23.25 -2.57
CA LEU A 35 -0.20 -22.11 -1.69
C LEU A 35 0.78 -22.02 -0.53
N LEU A 36 1.08 -23.14 0.11
CA LEU A 36 2.04 -23.20 1.23
C LEU A 36 3.45 -22.86 0.77
N ALA A 37 3.90 -23.37 -0.38
CA ALA A 37 5.20 -23.06 -0.96
C ALA A 37 5.34 -21.55 -1.27
N MET A 38 4.35 -20.96 -1.95
CA MET A 38 4.34 -19.54 -2.30
C MET A 38 4.38 -18.62 -1.08
N THR A 39 3.76 -19.05 0.03
CA THR A 39 3.68 -18.27 1.26
C THR A 39 4.77 -18.60 2.28
N SER A 40 5.61 -19.62 2.00
CA SER A 40 6.64 -20.16 2.91
C SER A 40 6.06 -20.67 4.24
N LEU A 41 4.84 -21.21 4.21
CA LEU A 41 4.15 -21.77 5.38
C LEU A 41 4.28 -23.30 5.50
N GLU A 42 5.00 -23.97 4.61
CA GLU A 42 5.14 -25.45 4.57
C GLU A 42 5.62 -26.05 5.90
N ARG A 43 6.55 -25.37 6.57
CA ARG A 43 7.14 -25.82 7.85
C ARG A 43 6.20 -25.60 9.05
N PHE A 44 5.09 -24.90 8.85
CA PHE A 44 4.19 -24.46 9.92
C PHE A 44 2.82 -25.11 9.85
N THR A 45 2.62 -26.09 8.98
CA THR A 45 1.30 -26.72 8.73
C THR A 45 0.63 -27.27 9.99
N THR A 46 1.39 -27.74 10.97
CA THR A 46 0.90 -28.29 12.24
C THR A 46 0.85 -27.24 13.37
N ARG A 47 1.30 -26.00 13.10
CA ARG A 47 1.27 -24.94 14.12
C ARG A 47 -0.12 -24.32 14.19
N LEU A 48 -0.60 -24.04 15.41
CA LEU A 48 -1.86 -23.31 15.62
C LEU A 48 -1.77 -21.92 15.02
N ALA A 49 -2.84 -21.48 14.36
CA ALA A 49 -2.90 -20.14 13.75
C ALA A 49 -2.73 -19.03 14.79
N GLY A 50 -3.21 -19.22 16.02
CA GLY A 50 -3.01 -18.30 17.13
C GLY A 50 -1.55 -18.05 17.49
N LYS A 51 -0.66 -19.01 17.20
CA LYS A 51 0.79 -18.93 17.48
C LYS A 51 1.63 -18.40 16.30
N LEU A 52 1.00 -17.95 15.22
CA LEU A 52 1.66 -17.31 14.09
C LEU A 52 1.92 -15.83 14.34
N SER A 53 2.96 -15.27 13.70
CA SER A 53 3.14 -13.82 13.64
C SER A 53 2.03 -13.15 12.82
N GLY A 54 1.87 -11.83 12.94
CA GLY A 54 0.88 -11.07 12.16
C GLY A 54 1.01 -11.30 10.65
N GLY A 55 2.23 -11.19 10.12
CA GLY A 55 2.50 -11.46 8.70
C GLY A 55 2.21 -12.90 8.28
N MET A 56 2.51 -13.88 9.13
CA MET A 56 2.16 -15.28 8.86
C MET A 56 0.64 -15.50 8.88
N LYS A 57 -0.10 -14.85 9.80
CA LYS A 57 -1.57 -14.89 9.81
C LYS A 57 -2.16 -14.31 8.52
N GLN A 58 -1.60 -13.18 8.01
CA GLN A 58 -2.01 -12.60 6.72
C GLN A 58 -1.79 -13.59 5.57
N LYS A 59 -0.61 -14.20 5.49
CA LYS A 59 -0.31 -15.20 4.47
C LYS A 59 -1.24 -16.41 4.54
N LEU A 60 -1.56 -16.89 5.75
CA LEU A 60 -2.52 -17.99 5.92
C LEU A 60 -3.93 -17.56 5.50
N GLY A 61 -4.38 -16.34 5.86
CA GLY A 61 -5.67 -15.80 5.40
C GLY A 61 -5.76 -15.75 3.88
N LEU A 62 -4.68 -15.32 3.23
CA LEU A 62 -4.57 -15.33 1.76
C LEU A 62 -4.63 -16.76 1.20
N CYS A 63 -3.91 -17.74 1.78
CA CYS A 63 -4.04 -19.15 1.39
C CYS A 63 -5.48 -19.64 1.47
N CYS A 64 -6.17 -19.35 2.58
CA CYS A 64 -7.57 -19.74 2.77
C CYS A 64 -8.48 -19.12 1.71
N SER A 65 -8.28 -17.86 1.37
CA SER A 65 -9.08 -17.16 0.34
C SER A 65 -8.82 -17.67 -1.07
N LEU A 66 -7.61 -18.16 -1.34
CA LEU A 66 -7.18 -18.61 -2.66
C LEU A 66 -7.36 -20.12 -2.89
N VAL A 67 -7.78 -20.88 -1.88
CA VAL A 67 -7.89 -22.35 -1.97
C VAL A 67 -8.84 -22.81 -3.08
N SER A 68 -9.90 -22.05 -3.35
CA SER A 68 -10.89 -22.32 -4.38
C SER A 68 -10.55 -21.75 -5.76
N SER A 69 -9.36 -21.16 -5.93
CA SER A 69 -8.96 -20.46 -7.17
C SER A 69 -10.01 -19.46 -7.65
N PRO A 70 -10.40 -18.50 -6.83
CA PRO A 70 -11.43 -17.53 -7.22
C PRO A 70 -10.95 -16.63 -8.36
N PRO A 71 -11.85 -16.15 -9.24
CA PRO A 71 -11.47 -15.20 -10.28
C PRO A 71 -11.10 -13.81 -9.76
N LEU A 72 -11.55 -13.48 -8.55
CA LEU A 72 -11.32 -12.18 -7.89
C LEU A 72 -11.17 -12.37 -6.38
N ILE A 73 -10.21 -11.69 -5.78
CA ILE A 73 -10.07 -11.56 -4.33
C ILE A 73 -10.23 -10.10 -3.92
N LEU A 74 -10.87 -9.91 -2.77
CA LEU A 74 -11.06 -8.59 -2.15
C LEU A 74 -10.28 -8.56 -0.85
N LEU A 75 -9.40 -7.60 -0.70
CA LEU A 75 -8.54 -7.45 0.47
C LEU A 75 -8.74 -6.06 1.07
N ASP A 76 -9.16 -6.03 2.31
CA ASP A 76 -9.38 -4.79 3.05
C ASP A 76 -8.24 -4.57 4.05
N GLU A 77 -7.42 -3.52 3.79
CA GLU A 77 -6.25 -3.12 4.59
C GLU A 77 -5.33 -4.32 4.95
N PRO A 78 -4.91 -5.15 3.96
CA PRO A 78 -4.24 -6.43 4.25
C PRO A 78 -2.87 -6.28 4.89
N THR A 79 -2.28 -5.11 4.86
CA THR A 79 -0.92 -4.84 5.32
C THR A 79 -0.85 -4.05 6.63
N VAL A 80 -2.00 -3.66 7.18
CA VAL A 80 -2.06 -2.90 8.44
C VAL A 80 -1.58 -3.75 9.62
N GLY A 81 -0.59 -3.23 10.33
CA GLY A 81 0.03 -3.91 11.46
C GLY A 81 0.99 -5.04 11.09
N VAL A 82 1.41 -5.09 9.82
CA VAL A 82 2.39 -6.04 9.30
C VAL A 82 3.75 -5.33 9.15
N ASP A 83 4.82 -6.02 9.52
CA ASP A 83 6.17 -5.49 9.37
C ASP A 83 6.56 -5.27 7.89
N PRO A 84 7.52 -4.37 7.60
CA PRO A 84 7.84 -4.00 6.21
C PRO A 84 8.31 -5.16 5.33
N LEU A 85 8.97 -6.18 5.89
CA LEU A 85 9.42 -7.34 5.13
C LEU A 85 8.22 -8.21 4.73
N SER A 86 7.37 -8.54 5.70
CA SER A 86 6.15 -9.31 5.45
C SER A 86 5.18 -8.57 4.50
N ARG A 87 5.13 -7.23 4.51
CA ARG A 87 4.38 -6.44 3.52
C ARG A 87 4.88 -6.68 2.09
N ARG A 88 6.19 -6.59 1.87
CA ARG A 88 6.79 -6.84 0.55
C ARG A 88 6.52 -8.26 0.06
N GLU A 89 6.64 -9.24 0.95
CA GLU A 89 6.35 -10.63 0.63
C GLU A 89 4.88 -10.84 0.26
N LEU A 90 3.94 -10.20 0.97
CA LEU A 90 2.51 -10.26 0.66
C LEU A 90 2.24 -9.70 -0.76
N TRP A 91 2.77 -8.53 -1.07
CA TRP A 91 2.63 -7.94 -2.41
C TRP A 91 3.28 -8.78 -3.51
N SER A 92 4.42 -9.42 -3.25
CA SER A 92 5.05 -10.36 -4.18
C SER A 92 4.13 -11.55 -4.48
N ILE A 93 3.50 -12.13 -3.44
CA ILE A 93 2.54 -13.21 -3.57
C ILE A 93 1.32 -12.77 -4.39
N LEU A 94 0.72 -11.61 -4.08
CA LEU A 94 -0.42 -11.07 -4.81
C LEU A 94 -0.10 -10.85 -6.30
N LYS A 95 1.08 -10.30 -6.59
CA LYS A 95 1.55 -10.08 -7.96
C LYS A 95 1.71 -11.40 -8.71
N GLN A 96 2.25 -12.43 -8.05
CA GLN A 96 2.40 -13.76 -8.66
C GLN A 96 1.03 -14.37 -8.99
N PHE A 97 0.06 -14.34 -8.08
CA PHE A 97 -1.30 -14.83 -8.34
C PHE A 97 -2.00 -14.09 -9.47
N SER A 98 -1.88 -12.77 -9.49
CA SER A 98 -2.49 -11.98 -10.57
C SER A 98 -1.84 -12.28 -11.93
N GLY A 99 -0.52 -12.47 -11.97
CA GLY A 99 0.22 -12.71 -13.21
C GLY A 99 0.12 -14.15 -13.72
N GLU A 100 0.29 -15.14 -12.85
CA GLU A 100 0.37 -16.56 -13.25
C GLU A 100 -0.99 -17.24 -13.32
N GLU A 101 -1.90 -16.91 -12.39
CA GLU A 101 -3.21 -17.55 -12.29
C GLU A 101 -4.35 -16.67 -12.84
N GLY A 102 -4.05 -15.43 -13.25
CA GLY A 102 -5.06 -14.51 -13.79
C GLY A 102 -6.09 -14.05 -12.76
N VAL A 103 -5.79 -14.16 -11.47
CA VAL A 103 -6.69 -13.75 -10.38
C VAL A 103 -6.77 -12.24 -10.32
N GLY A 104 -7.97 -11.68 -10.41
CA GLY A 104 -8.19 -10.26 -10.13
C GLY A 104 -7.95 -9.96 -8.65
N VAL A 105 -7.27 -8.85 -8.35
CA VAL A 105 -6.97 -8.44 -6.98
C VAL A 105 -7.48 -7.02 -6.76
N LEU A 106 -8.43 -6.83 -5.86
CA LEU A 106 -8.87 -5.52 -5.40
C LEU A 106 -8.46 -5.32 -3.94
N VAL A 107 -7.65 -4.31 -3.70
CA VAL A 107 -7.09 -4.00 -2.36
C VAL A 107 -7.54 -2.61 -1.95
N SER A 108 -8.09 -2.48 -0.73
CA SER A 108 -8.15 -1.20 -0.05
C SER A 108 -6.88 -1.01 0.79
N THR A 109 -6.31 0.18 0.78
CA THR A 109 -5.16 0.53 1.62
C THR A 109 -5.08 2.02 1.88
N SER A 110 -4.62 2.39 3.07
CA SER A 110 -4.25 3.76 3.43
C SER A 110 -2.77 4.07 3.17
N TYR A 111 -1.98 3.07 2.79
CA TYR A 111 -0.56 3.23 2.47
C TYR A 111 -0.37 3.62 1.00
N MET A 112 -0.07 4.89 0.74
CA MET A 112 0.05 5.42 -0.62
C MET A 112 1.20 4.81 -1.42
N ASP A 113 2.26 4.36 -0.77
CA ASP A 113 3.40 3.66 -1.38
C ASP A 113 3.01 2.30 -1.99
N GLU A 114 1.90 1.71 -1.55
CA GLU A 114 1.39 0.45 -2.10
C GLU A 114 0.77 0.60 -3.49
N SER A 115 0.38 1.82 -3.87
CA SER A 115 -0.08 2.12 -5.23
C SER A 115 0.91 1.68 -6.32
N ALA A 116 2.22 1.69 -6.01
CA ALA A 116 3.26 1.24 -6.93
C ALA A 116 3.15 -0.25 -7.34
N TYR A 117 2.42 -1.06 -6.57
CA TYR A 117 2.16 -2.46 -6.90
C TYR A 117 0.90 -2.66 -7.74
N CYS A 118 0.07 -1.62 -7.92
CA CYS A 118 -1.22 -1.68 -8.57
C CYS A 118 -1.12 -1.27 -10.05
N ASN A 119 -1.96 -1.87 -10.90
CA ASN A 119 -2.13 -1.44 -12.30
C ASN A 119 -3.06 -0.22 -12.42
N ARG A 120 -3.99 -0.09 -11.48
CA ARG A 120 -5.03 0.95 -11.46
C ARG A 120 -5.35 1.31 -10.02
N THR A 121 -5.65 2.58 -9.77
CA THR A 121 -6.00 3.11 -8.46
C THR A 121 -7.34 3.83 -8.53
N LEU A 122 -8.14 3.61 -7.50
CA LEU A 122 -9.38 4.32 -7.23
C LEU A 122 -9.14 5.21 -6.00
N ILE A 123 -8.98 6.51 -6.20
CA ILE A 123 -8.72 7.45 -5.12
C ILE A 123 -10.05 7.94 -4.56
N MET A 124 -10.29 7.62 -3.29
CA MET A 124 -11.51 7.99 -2.59
C MET A 124 -11.21 8.94 -1.43
N TYR A 125 -12.04 9.97 -1.28
CA TYR A 125 -11.96 10.91 -0.18
C TYR A 125 -13.37 11.37 0.21
N GLU A 126 -13.70 11.37 1.49
CA GLU A 126 -15.02 11.75 2.02
C GLU A 126 -16.20 11.09 1.29
N GLY A 127 -16.08 9.80 0.97
CA GLY A 127 -17.11 9.02 0.28
C GLY A 127 -17.26 9.34 -1.22
N ARG A 128 -16.35 10.11 -1.80
CA ARG A 128 -16.35 10.46 -3.23
C ARG A 128 -15.15 9.83 -3.93
N LEU A 129 -15.35 9.38 -5.16
CA LEU A 129 -14.27 8.97 -6.05
C LEU A 129 -13.68 10.22 -6.68
N LEU A 130 -12.43 10.54 -6.34
CA LEU A 130 -11.72 11.70 -6.88
C LEU A 130 -11.06 11.38 -8.21
N MET A 131 -10.48 10.18 -8.34
CA MET A 131 -9.79 9.76 -9.56
C MET A 131 -9.82 8.24 -9.69
N ASP A 132 -9.93 7.77 -10.94
CA ASP A 132 -9.82 6.38 -11.35
C ASP A 132 -8.79 6.31 -12.48
N ALA A 133 -7.54 5.92 -12.18
CA ALA A 133 -6.43 5.98 -13.13
C ALA A 133 -5.28 5.05 -12.75
N PRO A 134 -4.34 4.77 -13.67
CA PRO A 134 -3.04 4.20 -13.33
C PRO A 134 -2.29 5.08 -12.31
N PRO A 135 -1.47 4.49 -11.42
CA PRO A 135 -0.69 5.26 -10.44
C PRO A 135 0.17 6.37 -11.04
N ALA A 136 0.73 6.14 -12.24
CA ALA A 136 1.55 7.11 -12.95
C ALA A 136 0.80 8.41 -13.27
N ASP A 137 -0.48 8.32 -13.61
CA ASP A 137 -1.31 9.48 -13.93
C ASP A 137 -1.61 10.32 -12.68
N VAL A 138 -1.70 9.66 -11.52
CA VAL A 138 -1.82 10.35 -10.23
C VAL A 138 -0.54 11.13 -9.93
N VAL A 139 0.62 10.49 -10.08
CA VAL A 139 1.93 11.13 -9.89
C VAL A 139 2.11 12.33 -10.84
N ALA A 140 1.68 12.19 -12.10
CA ALA A 140 1.78 13.24 -13.11
C ALA A 140 1.02 14.53 -12.74
N ARG A 141 0.01 14.44 -11.88
CA ARG A 141 -0.72 15.63 -11.35
C ARG A 141 0.19 16.62 -10.63
N ALA A 142 1.24 16.13 -10.00
CA ALA A 142 2.20 16.95 -9.25
C ALA A 142 3.49 17.24 -10.04
N GLU A 143 3.55 16.89 -11.34
CA GLU A 143 4.75 17.08 -12.14
C GLU A 143 5.17 18.55 -12.19
N GLY A 144 6.44 18.81 -11.89
CA GLY A 144 7.03 20.14 -11.80
C GLY A 144 6.50 21.03 -10.66
N MET A 145 5.57 20.55 -9.83
CA MET A 145 5.08 21.28 -8.66
C MET A 145 5.94 21.05 -7.41
N CYS A 146 6.73 19.97 -7.38
CA CYS A 146 7.48 19.58 -6.21
C CYS A 146 8.86 20.22 -6.16
N VAL A 147 9.18 20.79 -5.01
CA VAL A 147 10.52 21.34 -4.71
C VAL A 147 10.93 20.96 -3.28
N THR A 148 12.23 20.89 -3.04
CA THR A 148 12.79 20.76 -1.69
C THR A 148 13.57 22.02 -1.32
N VAL A 149 13.43 22.45 -0.08
CA VAL A 149 14.19 23.57 0.50
C VAL A 149 14.94 23.11 1.74
N ARG A 150 16.12 23.62 1.98
CA ARG A 150 16.88 23.35 3.21
C ARG A 150 16.26 24.11 4.38
N THR A 151 16.20 23.45 5.52
CA THR A 151 15.83 24.13 6.77
C THR A 151 16.94 25.11 7.14
N PRO A 152 16.62 26.41 7.37
CA PRO A 152 17.60 27.40 7.81
C PRO A 152 18.27 26.98 9.13
N GLU A 153 19.54 27.39 9.29
CA GLU A 153 20.27 27.15 10.54
C GLU A 153 19.53 27.77 11.74
N GLY A 154 19.51 27.06 12.84
CA GLY A 154 18.82 27.49 14.06
C GLY A 154 17.31 27.25 14.09
N LEU A 155 16.70 26.71 13.02
CA LEU A 155 15.28 26.32 13.00
C LEU A 155 15.11 24.80 13.01
N HIS A 156 14.06 24.33 13.67
CA HIS A 156 13.62 22.95 13.54
C HIS A 156 12.77 22.77 12.27
N ALA A 157 12.98 21.66 11.54
CA ALA A 157 12.28 21.38 10.28
C ALA A 157 10.75 21.47 10.43
N ARG A 158 10.16 21.05 11.54
CA ARG A 158 8.72 21.17 11.83
C ARG A 158 8.26 22.63 11.95
N GLN A 159 9.06 23.51 12.60
CA GLN A 159 8.71 24.93 12.70
C GLN A 159 8.78 25.61 11.34
N PHE A 160 9.80 25.28 10.55
CA PHE A 160 9.95 25.78 9.20
C PHE A 160 8.82 25.29 8.30
N GLN A 161 8.48 24.01 8.35
CA GLN A 161 7.33 23.42 7.66
C GLN A 161 6.03 24.17 7.96
N SER A 162 5.74 24.44 9.26
CA SER A 162 4.53 25.18 9.65
C SER A 162 4.48 26.59 9.08
N ARG A 163 5.62 27.28 8.98
CA ARG A 163 5.70 28.62 8.34
C ARG A 163 5.41 28.53 6.84
N LEU A 164 5.97 27.53 6.17
CA LEU A 164 5.77 27.33 4.73
C LEU A 164 4.33 26.91 4.42
N ALA A 165 3.75 26.02 5.20
CA ALA A 165 2.35 25.58 5.04
C ALA A 165 1.34 26.72 5.21
N ALA A 166 1.70 27.78 5.95
CA ALA A 166 0.87 28.98 6.11
C ALA A 166 0.94 29.94 4.91
N VAL A 167 1.84 29.73 3.95
CA VAL A 167 1.96 30.59 2.75
C VAL A 167 0.84 30.25 1.78
N PRO A 168 -0.04 31.22 1.44
CA PRO A 168 -1.11 30.97 0.47
C PRO A 168 -0.55 30.47 -0.87
N GLY A 169 -1.13 29.39 -1.38
CA GLY A 169 -0.74 28.75 -2.63
C GLY A 169 0.30 27.62 -2.48
N ILE A 170 0.78 27.34 -1.29
CA ILE A 170 1.47 26.08 -1.00
C ILE A 170 0.39 25.04 -0.69
N ILE A 171 0.34 23.98 -1.51
CA ILE A 171 -0.63 22.88 -1.35
C ILE A 171 -0.25 22.02 -0.16
N ASN A 172 1.03 21.68 -0.06
CA ASN A 172 1.55 20.85 1.04
C ASN A 172 3.02 21.19 1.33
N ALA A 173 3.42 20.98 2.59
CA ALA A 173 4.80 21.07 3.04
C ALA A 173 5.09 19.93 4.01
N THR A 174 6.06 19.06 3.71
CA THR A 174 6.40 17.87 4.50
C THR A 174 7.88 17.88 4.89
N PRO A 175 8.22 17.77 6.17
CA PRO A 175 9.61 17.73 6.59
C PRO A 175 10.26 16.39 6.22
N GLN A 176 11.47 16.47 5.64
CA GLN A 176 12.27 15.29 5.25
C GLN A 176 13.71 15.49 5.78
N GLY A 177 13.97 15.01 6.99
CA GLY A 177 15.27 15.22 7.64
C GLY A 177 15.57 16.71 7.85
N ASN A 178 16.64 17.23 7.20
CA ASN A 178 17.02 18.65 7.24
C ASN A 178 16.47 19.47 6.07
N THR A 179 15.48 18.96 5.36
CA THR A 179 14.80 19.63 4.26
C THR A 179 13.30 19.61 4.47
N VAL A 180 12.60 20.49 3.76
CA VAL A 180 11.14 20.48 3.66
C VAL A 180 10.78 20.29 2.18
N ARG A 181 9.98 19.27 1.90
CA ARG A 181 9.37 19.02 0.59
C ARG A 181 8.10 19.84 0.48
N ILE A 182 7.94 20.54 -0.62
CA ILE A 182 6.85 21.48 -0.84
C ILE A 182 6.18 21.18 -2.18
N ILE A 183 4.85 21.23 -2.18
CA ILE A 183 4.05 21.19 -3.40
C ILE A 183 3.49 22.59 -3.63
N VAL A 184 3.85 23.20 -4.75
CA VAL A 184 3.40 24.53 -5.14
C VAL A 184 3.14 24.59 -6.64
N PRO A 185 1.96 25.06 -7.12
CA PRO A 185 1.61 25.09 -8.53
C PRO A 185 2.58 25.90 -9.36
N HIS A 186 2.71 25.53 -10.63
CA HIS A 186 3.49 26.30 -11.60
C HIS A 186 2.97 27.75 -11.71
N GLY A 187 3.92 28.69 -11.78
CA GLY A 187 3.57 30.11 -11.95
C GLY A 187 2.93 30.76 -10.73
N HIS A 188 2.64 30.03 -9.66
CA HIS A 188 2.05 30.63 -8.47
C HIS A 188 3.03 31.57 -7.75
N PRO A 189 2.59 32.76 -7.30
CA PRO A 189 3.45 33.75 -6.64
C PRO A 189 4.22 33.23 -5.42
N ALA A 190 3.69 32.18 -4.75
CA ALA A 190 4.36 31.54 -3.63
C ALA A 190 5.76 30.97 -4.02
N ARG A 191 5.99 30.59 -5.27
CA ARG A 191 7.31 30.13 -5.74
C ARG A 191 8.39 31.19 -5.56
N LYS A 192 8.08 32.45 -5.82
CA LYS A 192 9.04 33.57 -5.61
C LYS A 192 9.45 33.71 -4.16
N LYS A 193 8.54 33.41 -3.21
CA LYS A 193 8.88 33.43 -1.78
C LYS A 193 9.78 32.27 -1.36
N LEU A 194 9.85 31.19 -2.17
CA LEU A 194 10.75 30.07 -1.93
C LEU A 194 12.17 30.30 -2.47
N GLU A 195 12.36 31.29 -3.38
CA GLU A 195 13.66 31.56 -3.99
C GLU A 195 14.74 31.92 -2.95
N GLU A 196 14.36 32.58 -1.85
CA GLU A 196 15.26 32.90 -0.74
C GLU A 196 15.87 31.64 -0.07
N TYR A 197 15.20 30.47 -0.20
CA TYR A 197 15.64 29.19 0.36
C TYR A 197 16.32 28.29 -0.67
N HIS A 198 16.62 28.80 -1.86
CA HIS A 198 17.26 28.07 -2.97
C HIS A 198 16.58 26.72 -3.25
N PRO A 199 15.32 26.69 -3.71
CA PRO A 199 14.55 25.49 -3.92
C PRO A 199 15.19 24.61 -5.00
N ALA A 200 15.37 23.32 -4.69
CA ALA A 200 15.77 22.31 -5.66
C ALA A 200 14.55 21.55 -6.19
N PRO A 201 14.44 21.30 -7.51
CA PRO A 201 13.38 20.47 -8.06
C PRO A 201 13.39 19.08 -7.42
N ALA A 202 12.19 18.53 -7.18
CA ALA A 202 12.02 17.18 -6.66
C ALA A 202 11.08 16.38 -7.57
N GLN A 203 11.40 15.10 -7.76
CA GLN A 203 10.52 14.19 -8.49
C GLN A 203 9.26 13.96 -7.65
N PRO A 204 8.06 14.07 -8.25
CA PRO A 204 6.81 13.79 -7.54
C PRO A 204 6.66 12.31 -7.22
N ASP A 205 5.96 12.01 -6.14
CA ASP A 205 5.49 10.69 -5.78
C ASP A 205 3.95 10.62 -5.77
N PHE A 206 3.40 9.45 -5.44
CA PHE A 206 1.95 9.26 -5.40
C PHE A 206 1.27 10.15 -4.35
N SER A 207 1.93 10.38 -3.20
CA SER A 207 1.39 11.26 -2.15
C SER A 207 1.27 12.70 -2.63
N ASP A 208 2.23 13.17 -3.43
CA ASP A 208 2.18 14.52 -3.99
C ASP A 208 1.00 14.68 -4.96
N GLY A 209 0.80 13.70 -5.84
CA GLY A 209 -0.34 13.68 -6.76
C GLY A 209 -1.68 13.61 -6.02
N PHE A 210 -1.77 12.82 -4.95
CA PHE A 210 -2.95 12.76 -4.09
C PHE A 210 -3.23 14.11 -3.42
N MET A 211 -2.20 14.79 -2.89
CA MET A 211 -2.37 16.10 -2.26
C MET A 211 -2.82 17.19 -3.25
N THR A 212 -2.39 17.10 -4.52
CA THR A 212 -2.89 18.02 -5.56
C THR A 212 -4.37 17.78 -5.85
N LEU A 213 -4.82 16.51 -5.89
CA LEU A 213 -6.23 16.18 -6.09
C LEU A 213 -7.14 16.69 -4.96
N LEU A 214 -6.62 16.79 -3.73
CA LEU A 214 -7.37 17.33 -2.59
C LEU A 214 -7.45 18.85 -2.60
N ALA A 215 -6.56 19.52 -3.32
CA ALA A 215 -6.51 20.99 -3.40
C ALA A 215 -7.35 21.57 -4.55
N ASP A 216 -7.75 20.74 -5.52
CA ASP A 216 -8.65 21.06 -6.63
C ASP A 216 -10.11 21.14 -6.15
#